data_72d2402bc97decd819639536a8dbd1bc
#
_entry.id   72d2402bc97decd819639536a8dbd1bc
#
_cell.length_a   1.000
_cell.length_b   1.000
_cell.length_c   1.000
_cell.angle_alpha   90.00
_cell.angle_beta   90.00
_cell.angle_gamma   90.00
#
_symmetry.space_group_name_H-M   'P 1'
#
loop_
_entity.id
_entity.type
_entity.pdbx_description
1 polymer ?
#
loop_
_entity_poly.entity_id
_entity_poly.type
_entity_poly.pdbx_seq_one_letter_code
_entity_poly.pdbx_strand_id
1 'polypeptide(L)'
;MKVFVSFLNDREMRMDEATTERVLQDSMFELDNLSAYLGKLKDMVCADERETLLRPSAFNLRELVEKVVRLTNIPAGKKVSFSTAFPPDMPDLTADPVHVANVLSNLIENAIKYSGEEVNIDIVVLWNQQGVELTVSDNGFGIAPDERRKVFEKFYRSSHLPDKQIPGIGLGLSYVRQIVEAHHGSVSLRSELGEGTRITINLPTTAL
;
A
#
# COMPACT_ATOMS: atom_id res chain seq x y z
N MET A 1 5.49 -24.90 -3.03
CA MET A 1 6.37 -25.41 -4.10
C MET A 1 6.83 -26.86 -3.89
N LYS A 2 7.42 -27.28 -2.76
CA LYS A 2 7.84 -28.69 -2.55
C LYS A 2 6.69 -29.70 -2.65
N VAL A 3 5.51 -29.38 -2.18
CA VAL A 3 4.31 -30.25 -2.23
C VAL A 3 3.83 -30.39 -3.68
N PHE A 4 3.83 -29.31 -4.47
CA PHE A 4 3.41 -29.30 -5.87
C PHE A 4 4.32 -30.14 -6.78
N VAL A 5 5.65 -30.05 -6.60
CA VAL A 5 6.62 -30.87 -7.34
C VAL A 5 6.50 -32.35 -6.96
N SER A 6 6.15 -32.67 -5.72
CA SER A 6 5.85 -34.05 -5.29
C SER A 6 4.60 -34.60 -5.96
N PHE A 7 3.53 -33.77 -6.10
CA PHE A 7 2.28 -34.15 -6.77
C PHE A 7 2.45 -34.41 -8.28
N LEU A 8 3.29 -33.61 -8.97
CA LEU A 8 3.56 -33.82 -10.41
C LEU A 8 4.38 -35.07 -10.71
N ASN A 9 5.12 -35.59 -9.75
CA ASN A 9 5.92 -36.80 -9.89
C ASN A 9 5.15 -38.10 -9.57
N ASP A 10 3.96 -38.01 -8.99
CA ASP A 10 3.16 -39.18 -8.64
C ASP A 10 2.21 -39.52 -9.81
N ARG A 11 2.60 -40.48 -10.66
CA ARG A 11 1.88 -40.88 -11.88
C ARG A 11 0.50 -41.55 -11.61
N GLU A 12 0.14 -41.79 -10.36
CA GLU A 12 -1.09 -42.49 -10.00
C GLU A 12 -2.26 -41.59 -9.62
N MET A 13 -2.02 -40.28 -9.38
CA MET A 13 -3.08 -39.34 -9.02
C MET A 13 -3.45 -38.46 -10.22
N ARG A 14 -4.42 -38.91 -11.01
CA ARG A 14 -5.10 -38.03 -11.99
C ARG A 14 -5.99 -37.05 -11.21
N MET A 15 -5.49 -35.85 -10.99
CA MET A 15 -6.36 -34.75 -10.57
C MET A 15 -7.39 -34.48 -11.67
N ASP A 16 -8.62 -34.21 -11.28
CA ASP A 16 -9.62 -33.74 -12.24
C ASP A 16 -9.19 -32.35 -12.78
N GLU A 17 -9.73 -32.00 -13.94
CA GLU A 17 -9.37 -30.76 -14.66
C GLU A 17 -9.66 -29.52 -13.80
N ALA A 18 -10.75 -29.52 -13.02
CA ALA A 18 -11.15 -28.43 -12.13
C ALA A 18 -10.17 -28.24 -10.95
N THR A 19 -9.67 -29.33 -10.36
CA THR A 19 -8.68 -29.29 -9.28
C THR A 19 -7.33 -28.82 -9.80
N THR A 20 -6.93 -29.27 -11.00
CA THR A 20 -5.69 -28.83 -11.66
C THR A 20 -5.72 -27.33 -11.96
N GLU A 21 -6.83 -26.84 -12.50
CA GLU A 21 -7.00 -25.42 -12.83
C GLU A 21 -6.98 -24.54 -11.59
N ARG A 22 -7.63 -24.98 -10.49
CA ARG A 22 -7.61 -24.28 -9.20
C ARG A 22 -6.19 -24.22 -8.61
N VAL A 23 -5.45 -25.31 -8.60
CA VAL A 23 -4.06 -25.35 -8.10
C VAL A 23 -3.14 -24.48 -8.96
N LEU A 24 -3.35 -24.43 -10.28
CA LEU A 24 -2.61 -23.55 -11.17
C LEU A 24 -2.92 -22.06 -10.87
N GLN A 25 -4.19 -21.70 -10.67
CA GLN A 25 -4.60 -20.34 -10.31
C GLN A 25 -4.01 -19.92 -8.97
N ASP A 26 -4.08 -20.78 -7.94
CA ASP A 26 -3.50 -20.53 -6.63
C ASP A 26 -1.97 -20.35 -6.72
N SER A 27 -1.29 -21.18 -7.53
CA SER A 27 0.15 -21.08 -7.72
C SER A 27 0.57 -19.82 -8.49
N MET A 28 -0.20 -19.42 -9.51
CA MET A 28 0.02 -18.15 -10.21
C MET A 28 -0.16 -16.97 -9.28
N PHE A 29 -1.19 -16.98 -8.45
CA PHE A 29 -1.43 -15.95 -7.44
C PHE A 29 -0.26 -15.84 -6.43
N GLU A 30 0.27 -16.98 -5.96
CA GLU A 30 1.46 -16.99 -5.07
C GLU A 30 2.72 -16.46 -5.78
N LEU A 31 2.92 -16.79 -7.07
CA LEU A 31 4.04 -16.28 -7.86
C LEU A 31 3.96 -14.77 -8.10
N ASP A 32 2.77 -14.26 -8.40
CA ASP A 32 2.52 -12.83 -8.56
C ASP A 32 2.77 -12.07 -7.26
N ASN A 33 2.33 -12.62 -6.12
CA ASN A 33 2.62 -12.07 -4.80
C ASN A 33 4.12 -12.07 -4.50
N LEU A 34 4.83 -13.17 -4.77
CA LEU A 34 6.29 -13.26 -4.60
C LEU A 34 7.03 -12.25 -5.49
N SER A 35 6.59 -12.08 -6.74
CA SER A 35 7.16 -11.11 -7.67
C SER A 35 6.96 -9.68 -7.19
N ALA A 36 5.76 -9.36 -6.66
CA ALA A 36 5.47 -8.06 -6.06
C ALA A 36 6.33 -7.81 -4.80
N TYR A 37 6.53 -8.84 -3.97
CA TYR A 37 7.42 -8.76 -2.80
C TYR A 37 8.88 -8.54 -3.19
N LEU A 38 9.37 -9.25 -4.21
CA LEU A 38 10.73 -9.06 -4.74
C LEU A 38 10.92 -7.67 -5.33
N GLY A 39 9.90 -7.13 -6.01
CA GLY A 39 9.89 -5.76 -6.49
C GLY A 39 10.02 -4.76 -5.34
N LYS A 40 9.17 -4.88 -4.33
CA LYS A 40 9.22 -4.03 -3.12
C LYS A 40 10.56 -4.16 -2.38
N LEU A 41 11.13 -5.36 -2.25
CA LEU A 41 12.45 -5.59 -1.66
C LEU A 41 13.57 -4.96 -2.49
N LYS A 42 13.54 -5.12 -3.82
CA LYS A 42 14.51 -4.51 -4.73
C LYS A 42 14.51 -2.99 -4.60
N ASP A 43 13.32 -2.38 -4.62
CA ASP A 43 13.17 -0.92 -4.48
C ASP A 43 13.72 -0.43 -3.14
N MET A 44 13.57 -1.22 -2.05
CA MET A 44 14.08 -0.87 -0.72
C MET A 44 15.58 -1.11 -0.56
N VAL A 45 16.13 -2.18 -1.13
CA VAL A 45 17.58 -2.46 -1.08
C VAL A 45 18.34 -1.47 -1.96
N CYS A 46 17.80 -1.13 -3.13
CA CYS A 46 18.40 -0.10 -3.98
C CYS A 46 18.33 1.30 -3.35
N ALA A 47 17.37 1.54 -2.46
CA ALA A 47 17.20 2.82 -1.77
C ALA A 47 18.09 2.98 -0.52
N ASP A 48 18.63 1.90 0.05
CA ASP A 48 19.55 1.96 1.21
C ASP A 48 21.02 2.25 0.79
N GLU A 49 21.39 1.98 -0.47
CA GLU A 49 22.76 2.18 -0.97
C GLU A 49 22.94 3.36 -1.93
N ARG A 50 21.84 3.95 -2.42
CA ARG A 50 21.87 5.14 -3.31
C ARG A 50 20.69 6.02 -2.97
N GLU A 51 20.91 7.34 -3.00
CA GLU A 51 19.81 8.32 -3.02
C GLU A 51 18.70 7.81 -3.94
N THR A 52 17.47 7.72 -3.43
CA THR A 52 16.31 7.32 -4.23
C THR A 52 16.26 8.22 -5.46
N LEU A 53 16.63 7.67 -6.63
CA LEU A 53 16.66 8.43 -7.87
C LEU A 53 15.22 8.71 -8.31
N LEU A 54 14.67 9.81 -7.82
CA LEU A 54 13.37 10.29 -8.24
C LEU A 54 13.43 10.79 -9.70
N ARG A 55 12.35 10.58 -10.43
CA ARG A 55 12.13 11.11 -11.78
C ARG A 55 10.90 12.03 -11.76
N PRO A 56 11.05 13.25 -11.21
CA PRO A 56 9.93 14.16 -11.08
C PRO A 56 9.43 14.58 -12.46
N SER A 57 8.12 14.65 -12.60
CA SER A 57 7.42 15.19 -13.76
C SER A 57 6.11 15.82 -13.29
N ALA A 58 5.59 16.76 -14.07
CA ALA A 58 4.27 17.32 -13.80
C ALA A 58 3.18 16.30 -14.19
N PHE A 59 2.22 16.08 -13.29
CA PHE A 59 1.08 15.17 -13.54
C PHE A 59 -0.15 15.62 -12.75
N ASN A 60 -1.31 15.18 -13.23
CA ASN A 60 -2.59 15.39 -12.55
C ASN A 60 -2.76 14.41 -11.39
N LEU A 61 -2.68 14.91 -10.15
CA LEU A 61 -2.78 14.06 -8.96
C LEU A 61 -4.19 13.45 -8.80
N ARG A 62 -5.25 14.16 -9.20
CA ARG A 62 -6.62 13.61 -9.17
C ARG A 62 -6.72 12.36 -10.03
N GLU A 63 -6.26 12.43 -11.28
CA GLU A 63 -6.27 11.29 -12.21
C GLU A 63 -5.45 10.11 -11.67
N LEU A 64 -4.30 10.40 -11.04
CA LEU A 64 -3.48 9.37 -10.41
C LEU A 64 -4.22 8.67 -9.27
N VAL A 65 -4.84 9.42 -8.35
CA VAL A 65 -5.62 8.87 -7.23
C VAL A 65 -6.77 8.02 -7.76
N GLU A 66 -7.56 8.52 -8.70
CA GLU A 66 -8.70 7.81 -9.30
C GLU A 66 -8.23 6.52 -10.01
N LYS A 67 -7.07 6.57 -10.67
CA LYS A 67 -6.46 5.38 -11.30
C LYS A 67 -6.07 4.34 -10.26
N VAL A 68 -5.39 4.73 -9.18
CA VAL A 68 -4.97 3.81 -8.12
C VAL A 68 -6.18 3.18 -7.44
N VAL A 69 -7.20 3.97 -7.09
CA VAL A 69 -8.47 3.47 -6.51
C VAL A 69 -9.12 2.44 -7.42
N ARG A 70 -9.26 2.75 -8.72
CA ARG A 70 -9.88 1.84 -9.70
C ARG A 70 -9.12 0.53 -9.88
N LEU A 71 -7.78 0.55 -9.76
CA LEU A 71 -6.92 -0.62 -9.94
C LEU A 71 -6.67 -1.38 -8.63
N THR A 72 -7.21 -0.89 -7.51
CA THR A 72 -7.05 -1.56 -6.21
C THR A 72 -7.72 -2.93 -6.22
N ASN A 73 -6.96 -3.95 -5.89
CA ASN A 73 -7.50 -5.30 -5.73
C ASN A 73 -8.23 -5.42 -4.38
N ILE A 74 -9.52 -5.78 -4.44
CA ILE A 74 -10.35 -5.99 -3.26
C ILE A 74 -10.40 -7.50 -2.98
N PRO A 75 -9.86 -7.97 -1.83
CA PRO A 75 -9.89 -9.38 -1.48
C PRO A 75 -11.33 -9.90 -1.31
N ALA A 76 -11.55 -11.18 -1.63
CA ALA A 76 -12.82 -11.83 -1.39
C ALA A 76 -13.24 -11.71 0.09
N GLY A 77 -14.52 -11.41 0.33
CA GLY A 77 -15.07 -11.23 1.67
C GLY A 77 -14.92 -9.81 2.25
N LYS A 78 -14.27 -8.89 1.55
CA LYS A 78 -14.23 -7.46 1.93
C LYS A 78 -15.23 -6.64 1.11
N LYS A 79 -15.92 -5.72 1.77
CA LYS A 79 -16.75 -4.70 1.14
C LYS A 79 -16.06 -3.35 1.33
N VAL A 80 -15.45 -2.83 0.28
CA VAL A 80 -14.66 -1.59 0.34
C VAL A 80 -15.44 -0.45 -0.32
N SER A 81 -15.60 0.64 0.39
CA SER A 81 -16.12 1.90 -0.14
C SER A 81 -15.02 2.96 -0.13
N PHE A 82 -14.96 3.74 -1.21
CA PHE A 82 -14.03 4.86 -1.35
C PHE A 82 -14.79 6.17 -1.42
N SER A 83 -14.32 7.16 -0.66
CA SER A 83 -14.70 8.56 -0.80
C SER A 83 -13.47 9.37 -1.19
N THR A 84 -13.60 10.26 -2.16
CA THR A 84 -12.50 11.11 -2.61
C THR A 84 -12.92 12.57 -2.62
N ALA A 85 -12.08 13.45 -2.09
CA ALA A 85 -12.29 14.89 -2.08
C ALA A 85 -11.06 15.62 -2.58
N PHE A 86 -11.26 16.55 -3.53
CA PHE A 86 -10.22 17.34 -4.16
C PHE A 86 -10.61 18.81 -4.23
N PRO A 87 -9.64 19.74 -4.20
CA PRO A 87 -9.92 21.14 -4.53
C PRO A 87 -10.42 21.26 -5.98
N PRO A 88 -11.28 22.23 -6.30
CA PRO A 88 -11.82 22.41 -7.64
C PRO A 88 -10.73 22.71 -8.68
N ASP A 89 -9.79 23.59 -8.36
CA ASP A 89 -8.74 24.10 -9.25
C ASP A 89 -7.36 23.69 -8.76
N MET A 90 -7.07 22.39 -8.77
CA MET A 90 -5.78 21.86 -8.35
C MET A 90 -4.83 21.84 -9.54
N PRO A 91 -3.66 22.52 -9.46
CA PRO A 91 -2.64 22.46 -10.50
C PRO A 91 -1.96 21.07 -10.54
N ASP A 92 -1.20 20.81 -11.61
CA ASP A 92 -0.38 19.62 -11.69
C ASP A 92 0.67 19.59 -10.57
N LEU A 93 0.88 18.42 -9.98
CA LEU A 93 1.93 18.18 -9.01
C LEU A 93 3.22 17.80 -9.72
N THR A 94 4.34 18.46 -9.35
CA THR A 94 5.69 18.07 -9.80
C THR A 94 6.30 17.13 -8.76
N ALA A 95 6.29 15.84 -9.03
CA ALA A 95 6.83 14.77 -8.21
C ALA A 95 7.09 13.54 -9.07
N ASP A 96 7.61 12.45 -8.52
CA ASP A 96 7.69 11.17 -9.23
C ASP A 96 6.34 10.44 -9.20
N PRO A 97 5.61 10.37 -10.33
CA PRO A 97 4.25 9.82 -10.36
C PRO A 97 4.22 8.32 -10.02
N VAL A 98 5.28 7.57 -10.33
CA VAL A 98 5.36 6.14 -10.04
C VAL A 98 5.50 5.92 -8.54
N HIS A 99 6.38 6.67 -7.90
CA HIS A 99 6.57 6.58 -6.45
C HIS A 99 5.36 7.11 -5.68
N VAL A 100 4.71 8.20 -6.13
CA VAL A 100 3.47 8.71 -5.52
C VAL A 100 2.33 7.69 -5.65
N ALA A 101 2.17 7.03 -6.80
CA ALA A 101 1.20 5.96 -6.98
C ALA A 101 1.46 4.78 -6.03
N ASN A 102 2.72 4.36 -5.89
CA ASN A 102 3.11 3.28 -4.97
C ASN A 102 2.88 3.65 -3.50
N VAL A 103 3.13 4.90 -3.11
CA VAL A 103 2.81 5.41 -1.77
C VAL A 103 1.31 5.28 -1.51
N LEU A 104 0.47 5.78 -2.42
CA LEU A 104 -0.98 5.70 -2.29
C LEU A 104 -1.47 4.24 -2.25
N SER A 105 -0.96 3.37 -3.11
CA SER A 105 -1.29 1.94 -3.10
C SER A 105 -0.94 1.28 -1.76
N ASN A 106 0.23 1.58 -1.17
CA ASN A 106 0.59 1.06 0.15
C ASN A 106 -0.34 1.53 1.26
N LEU A 107 -0.80 2.79 1.22
CA LEU A 107 -1.75 3.32 2.20
C LEU A 107 -3.12 2.64 2.06
N ILE A 108 -3.64 2.51 0.84
CA ILE A 108 -4.91 1.85 0.56
C ILE A 108 -4.86 0.35 0.90
N GLU A 109 -3.80 -0.36 0.49
CA GLU A 109 -3.59 -1.77 0.83
C GLU A 109 -3.57 -1.99 2.35
N ASN A 110 -2.92 -1.10 3.11
CA ASN A 110 -2.91 -1.16 4.56
C ASN A 110 -4.31 -0.93 5.14
N ALA A 111 -5.05 0.07 4.66
CA ALA A 111 -6.41 0.36 5.07
C ALA A 111 -7.33 -0.86 4.87
N ILE A 112 -7.27 -1.53 3.71
CA ILE A 112 -8.05 -2.73 3.43
C ILE A 112 -7.60 -3.90 4.31
N LYS A 113 -6.30 -4.08 4.46
CA LYS A 113 -5.70 -5.22 5.15
C LYS A 113 -5.96 -5.22 6.65
N TYR A 114 -5.86 -4.04 7.27
CA TYR A 114 -6.00 -3.87 8.73
C TYR A 114 -7.39 -3.38 9.15
N SER A 115 -8.41 -3.72 8.40
CA SER A 115 -9.82 -3.44 8.69
C SER A 115 -10.65 -4.73 8.79
N GLY A 116 -11.89 -4.60 9.26
CA GLY A 116 -12.88 -5.69 9.25
C GLY A 116 -13.42 -6.00 7.84
N GLU A 117 -14.59 -6.62 7.76
CA GLU A 117 -15.23 -6.94 6.48
C GLU A 117 -15.71 -5.69 5.73
N GLU A 118 -16.23 -4.69 6.44
CA GLU A 118 -16.69 -3.42 5.88
C GLU A 118 -15.60 -2.35 6.07
N VAL A 119 -15.07 -1.88 4.95
CA VAL A 119 -13.92 -0.97 4.90
C VAL A 119 -14.33 0.34 4.23
N ASN A 120 -14.26 1.42 4.97
CA ASN A 120 -14.48 2.77 4.44
C ASN A 120 -13.13 3.48 4.35
N ILE A 121 -12.79 3.97 3.17
CA ILE A 121 -11.52 4.66 2.91
C ILE A 121 -11.83 6.05 2.35
N ASP A 122 -11.44 7.08 3.09
CA ASP A 122 -11.54 8.47 2.67
C ASP A 122 -10.18 8.97 2.20
N ILE A 123 -10.12 9.51 0.98
CA ILE A 123 -8.93 10.11 0.40
C ILE A 123 -9.22 11.59 0.19
N VAL A 124 -8.53 12.45 0.94
CA VAL A 124 -8.69 13.89 0.87
C VAL A 124 -7.41 14.54 0.40
N VAL A 125 -7.50 15.35 -0.63
CA VAL A 125 -6.38 16.15 -1.14
C VAL A 125 -6.67 17.62 -0.87
N LEU A 126 -5.74 18.29 -0.23
CA LEU A 126 -5.74 19.74 -0.06
C LEU A 126 -4.51 20.31 -0.80
N TRP A 127 -4.70 21.48 -1.37
CA TRP A 127 -3.63 22.23 -2.04
C TRP A 127 -3.48 23.59 -1.40
N ASN A 128 -2.26 23.98 -1.08
CA ASN A 128 -1.94 25.30 -0.56
C ASN A 128 -0.60 25.77 -1.13
N GLN A 129 -0.16 26.99 -0.73
CA GLN A 129 1.10 27.57 -1.22
C GLN A 129 2.36 26.77 -0.81
N GLN A 130 2.27 25.90 0.17
CA GLN A 130 3.38 25.06 0.65
C GLN A 130 3.45 23.73 -0.07
N GLY A 131 2.34 23.29 -0.67
CA GLY A 131 2.29 22.03 -1.41
C GLY A 131 0.94 21.33 -1.34
N VAL A 132 1.01 20.03 -1.58
CA VAL A 132 -0.11 19.09 -1.50
C VAL A 132 -0.11 18.41 -0.14
N GLU A 133 -1.27 18.40 0.52
CA GLU A 133 -1.57 17.51 1.61
C GLU A 133 -2.51 16.41 1.12
N LEU A 134 -2.04 15.17 1.12
CA LEU A 134 -2.83 13.98 0.79
C LEU A 134 -3.07 13.17 2.05
N THR A 135 -4.33 13.01 2.42
CA THR A 135 -4.75 12.24 3.59
C THR A 135 -5.52 11.00 3.17
N VAL A 136 -5.13 9.84 3.70
CA VAL A 136 -5.88 8.58 3.59
C VAL A 136 -6.35 8.21 4.99
N SER A 137 -7.65 8.02 5.16
CA SER A 137 -8.29 7.62 6.42
C SER A 137 -9.07 6.33 6.25
N ASP A 138 -9.02 5.45 7.23
CA ASP A 138 -9.77 4.20 7.26
C ASP A 138 -10.51 4.01 8.58
N ASN A 139 -11.49 3.11 8.60
CA ASN A 139 -12.22 2.67 9.78
C ASN A 139 -11.69 1.32 10.32
N GLY A 140 -10.40 1.05 10.18
CA GLY A 140 -9.77 -0.21 10.54
C GLY A 140 -9.55 -0.40 12.05
N PHE A 141 -8.72 -1.36 12.40
CA PHE A 141 -8.45 -1.73 13.79
C PHE A 141 -7.71 -0.66 14.58
N GLY A 142 -7.13 0.32 13.90
CA GLY A 142 -6.31 1.35 14.51
C GLY A 142 -4.96 0.83 15.02
N ILE A 143 -4.17 1.76 15.59
CA ILE A 143 -2.79 1.52 16.03
C ILE A 143 -2.64 2.05 17.46
N ALA A 144 -2.10 1.21 18.33
CA ALA A 144 -1.83 1.56 19.72
C ALA A 144 -0.86 2.76 19.83
N PRO A 145 -1.01 3.64 20.83
CA PRO A 145 -0.18 4.85 20.96
C PRO A 145 1.33 4.59 20.98
N ASP A 146 1.75 3.50 21.63
CA ASP A 146 3.15 3.10 21.75
C ASP A 146 3.75 2.48 20.47
N GLU A 147 2.89 2.13 19.50
CA GLU A 147 3.29 1.58 18.21
C GLU A 147 3.30 2.62 17.08
N ARG A 148 2.67 3.80 17.25
CA ARG A 148 2.49 4.81 16.19
C ARG A 148 3.80 5.29 15.54
N ARG A 149 4.91 5.28 16.28
CA ARG A 149 6.24 5.61 15.73
C ARG A 149 6.87 4.39 15.07
N LYS A 150 6.71 3.22 15.68
CA LYS A 150 7.34 1.97 15.27
C LYS A 150 6.78 1.43 13.95
N VAL A 151 5.52 1.71 13.62
CA VAL A 151 4.91 1.23 12.36
C VAL A 151 5.59 1.76 11.10
N PHE A 152 6.43 2.80 11.23
CA PHE A 152 7.28 3.31 10.16
C PHE A 152 8.68 2.67 10.11
N GLU A 153 9.01 1.80 11.05
CA GLU A 153 10.27 1.06 11.05
C GLU A 153 10.19 -0.14 10.09
N LYS A 154 11.30 -0.44 9.41
CA LYS A 154 11.37 -1.59 8.50
C LYS A 154 11.12 -2.88 9.28
N PHE A 155 10.30 -3.77 8.69
CA PHE A 155 9.93 -5.09 9.25
C PHE A 155 9.08 -5.05 10.52
N TYR A 156 8.68 -3.87 10.99
CA TYR A 156 7.81 -3.76 12.14
C TYR A 156 6.39 -4.19 11.81
N ARG A 157 5.78 -4.94 12.72
CA ARG A 157 4.38 -5.36 12.65
C ARG A 157 3.75 -5.21 14.04
N SER A 158 2.54 -4.65 14.09
CA SER A 158 1.82 -4.46 15.34
C SER A 158 1.59 -5.79 16.04
N SER A 159 1.77 -5.81 17.35
CA SER A 159 1.47 -6.94 18.23
C SER A 159 -0.01 -6.98 18.67
N HIS A 160 -0.75 -5.89 18.44
CA HIS A 160 -2.14 -5.71 18.86
C HIS A 160 -3.17 -6.08 17.78
N LEU A 161 -2.73 -6.73 16.69
CA LEU A 161 -3.64 -7.15 15.63
C LEU A 161 -4.56 -8.27 16.11
N PRO A 162 -5.87 -8.22 15.81
CA PRO A 162 -6.83 -9.26 16.18
C PRO A 162 -6.53 -10.60 15.50
N ASP A 163 -5.93 -10.56 14.32
CA ASP A 163 -5.48 -11.74 13.59
C ASP A 163 -3.99 -11.66 13.28
N LYS A 164 -3.22 -12.60 13.85
CA LYS A 164 -1.77 -12.72 13.60
C LYS A 164 -1.44 -13.27 12.20
N GLN A 165 -2.44 -13.82 11.49
CA GLN A 165 -2.26 -14.37 10.15
C GLN A 165 -2.35 -13.33 9.03
N ILE A 166 -2.64 -12.06 9.35
CA ILE A 166 -2.64 -10.98 8.34
C ILE A 166 -1.29 -10.98 7.61
N PRO A 167 -1.23 -11.24 6.29
CA PRO A 167 0.04 -11.40 5.58
C PRO A 167 0.80 -10.06 5.42
N GLY A 168 2.12 -10.08 5.43
CA GLY A 168 2.95 -8.91 5.14
C GLY A 168 4.30 -8.90 5.84
N ILE A 169 5.24 -8.17 5.26
CA ILE A 169 6.65 -8.13 5.70
C ILE A 169 6.94 -6.91 6.61
N GLY A 170 6.01 -5.95 6.73
CA GLY A 170 6.22 -4.73 7.53
C GLY A 170 7.07 -3.67 6.81
N LEU A 171 6.96 -3.58 5.47
CA LEU A 171 7.75 -2.65 4.65
C LEU A 171 6.93 -1.48 4.10
N GLY A 172 5.60 -1.55 4.07
CA GLY A 172 4.75 -0.57 3.38
C GLY A 172 4.89 0.84 3.93
N LEU A 173 4.77 1.03 5.25
CA LEU A 173 4.84 2.38 5.85
C LEU A 173 6.27 2.93 5.91
N SER A 174 7.29 2.08 6.04
CA SER A 174 8.68 2.51 5.93
C SER A 174 9.01 3.01 4.52
N TYR A 175 8.48 2.36 3.48
CA TYR A 175 8.56 2.82 2.10
C TYR A 175 7.84 4.17 1.91
N VAL A 176 6.62 4.31 2.45
CA VAL A 176 5.87 5.59 2.41
C VAL A 176 6.71 6.72 2.99
N ARG A 177 7.26 6.53 4.19
CA ARG A 177 8.12 7.53 4.84
C ARG A 177 9.32 7.87 3.96
N GLN A 178 10.05 6.88 3.48
CA GLN A 178 11.25 7.07 2.67
C GLN A 178 10.98 7.87 1.39
N ILE A 179 9.92 7.53 0.65
CA ILE A 179 9.57 8.23 -0.60
C ILE A 179 9.13 9.66 -0.33
N VAL A 180 8.33 9.87 0.71
CA VAL A 180 7.86 11.22 1.09
C VAL A 180 9.05 12.10 1.51
N GLU A 181 9.98 11.57 2.33
CA GLU A 181 11.21 12.26 2.74
C GLU A 181 12.12 12.55 1.54
N ALA A 182 12.25 11.63 0.58
CA ALA A 182 12.99 11.84 -0.67
C ALA A 182 12.41 12.97 -1.53
N HIS A 183 11.10 13.21 -1.46
CA HIS A 183 10.42 14.36 -2.06
C HIS A 183 10.46 15.62 -1.17
N HIS A 184 11.31 15.66 -0.14
CA HIS A 184 11.39 16.76 0.86
C HIS A 184 10.06 17.01 1.58
N GLY A 185 9.20 16.01 1.62
CA GLY A 185 7.91 16.04 2.28
C GLY A 185 7.94 15.55 3.72
N SER A 186 6.77 15.40 4.31
CA SER A 186 6.59 14.86 5.64
C SER A 186 5.40 13.91 5.71
N VAL A 187 5.46 12.94 6.62
CA VAL A 187 4.36 12.02 6.90
C VAL A 187 3.96 12.13 8.36
N SER A 188 2.66 12.15 8.61
CA SER A 188 2.09 12.10 9.95
C SER A 188 1.01 11.04 10.06
N LEU A 189 0.82 10.51 11.28
CA LEU A 189 -0.14 9.46 11.56
C LEU A 189 -0.96 9.83 12.79
N ARG A 190 -2.29 9.69 12.69
CA ARG A 190 -3.23 9.73 13.81
C ARG A 190 -4.05 8.45 13.78
N SER A 191 -4.12 7.76 14.89
CA SER A 191 -4.84 6.48 14.99
C SER A 191 -5.16 6.18 16.44
N GLU A 192 -6.29 5.55 16.69
CA GLU A 192 -6.69 5.01 17.99
C GLU A 192 -7.22 3.60 17.78
N LEU A 193 -6.99 2.72 18.75
CA LEU A 193 -7.46 1.34 18.66
C LEU A 193 -8.99 1.30 18.56
N GLY A 194 -9.49 0.60 17.52
CA GLY A 194 -10.93 0.48 17.23
C GLY A 194 -11.53 1.66 16.47
N GLU A 195 -10.77 2.75 16.23
CA GLU A 195 -11.28 3.97 15.58
C GLU A 195 -10.75 4.17 14.16
N GLY A 196 -9.80 3.30 13.75
CA GLY A 196 -9.16 3.40 12.44
C GLY A 196 -7.86 4.20 12.44
N THR A 197 -7.39 4.48 11.23
CA THR A 197 -6.11 5.15 11.02
C THR A 197 -6.25 6.28 10.00
N ARG A 198 -5.55 7.38 10.26
CA ARG A 198 -5.40 8.51 9.34
C ARG A 198 -3.93 8.77 9.12
N ILE A 199 -3.48 8.67 7.87
CA ILE A 199 -2.13 9.00 7.46
C ILE A 199 -2.19 10.19 6.51
N THR A 200 -1.43 11.23 6.84
CA THR A 200 -1.32 12.44 6.04
C THR A 200 0.10 12.57 5.53
N ILE A 201 0.27 12.75 4.23
CA ILE A 201 1.53 13.07 3.58
C ILE A 201 1.49 14.49 3.02
N ASN A 202 2.57 15.23 3.20
CA ASN A 202 2.75 16.56 2.63
C ASN A 202 3.88 16.50 1.61
N LEU A 203 3.60 16.92 0.38
CA LEU A 203 4.59 17.02 -0.69
C LEU A 203 4.73 18.50 -1.08
N PRO A 204 5.92 19.09 -1.01
CA PRO A 204 6.12 20.51 -1.38
C PRO A 204 5.91 20.72 -2.88
N THR A 205 5.47 21.93 -3.25
CA THR A 205 5.32 22.34 -4.67
C THR A 205 6.62 22.80 -5.31
N THR A 206 7.63 23.12 -4.51
CA THR A 206 8.95 23.53 -4.99
C THR A 206 9.66 22.33 -5.62
N ALA A 207 10.09 22.51 -6.86
CA ALA A 207 10.84 21.51 -7.61
C ALA A 207 12.03 20.95 -6.82
N LEU A 208 12.20 19.65 -6.93
CA LEU A 208 13.39 18.92 -6.52
C LEU A 208 14.63 19.42 -7.28
#